data_3a5c94dda22432183524634d2a0d3f01
#
_entry.id   3a5c94dda22432183524634d2a0d3f01
#
_cell.length_a   1.000
_cell.length_b   1.000
_cell.length_c   1.000
_cell.angle_alpha   90.00
_cell.angle_beta   90.00
_cell.angle_gamma   90.00
#
_symmetry.space_group_name_H-M   'P 1'
#
loop_
_entity.id
_entity.type
_entity.pdbx_description
1 polymer ?
#
loop_
_entity_poly.entity_id
_entity_poly.type
_entity_poly.pdbx_seq_one_letter_code
_entity_poly.pdbx_strand_id
1 'polypeptide(L)'
;MTLTQLEYALAVSKHGNFTVAAEKSNVTQPTLSMQIQKLEEELGSSIFNRNTKPIKLTAIGEKIIIQAKNILDESIKMKHLINLEKGDVNGEFTLGIIPTVMPTLLPFFLKIFSKKFPKVILKIEELNTQSFIEQISDGRL
;
A
#
# COMPACT_ATOMS: atom_id res chain seq x y z
N MET A 1 17.43 -4.93 8.15
CA MET A 1 16.15 -4.39 7.62
C MET A 1 15.19 -5.53 7.30
N THR A 2 13.92 -5.47 7.73
CA THR A 2 12.88 -6.48 7.50
C THR A 2 11.64 -5.86 6.87
N LEU A 3 10.81 -6.65 6.18
CA LEU A 3 9.55 -6.17 5.61
C LEU A 3 8.62 -5.60 6.70
N THR A 4 8.55 -6.26 7.86
CA THR A 4 7.76 -5.78 9.01
C THR A 4 8.18 -4.40 9.49
N GLN A 5 9.49 -4.11 9.50
CA GLN A 5 9.98 -2.77 9.86
C GLN A 5 9.53 -1.72 8.84
N LEU A 6 9.51 -2.06 7.54
CA LEU A 6 9.02 -1.18 6.49
C LEU A 6 7.51 -0.96 6.61
N GLU A 7 6.73 -2.01 6.91
CA GLU A 7 5.29 -1.90 7.19
C GLU A 7 5.00 -0.96 8.35
N TYR A 8 5.76 -1.07 9.45
CA TYR A 8 5.60 -0.16 10.61
C TYR A 8 5.96 1.28 10.25
N ALA A 9 7.02 1.49 9.47
CA ALA A 9 7.40 2.83 9.03
C ALA A 9 6.30 3.45 8.15
N LEU A 10 5.70 2.69 7.24
CA LEU A 10 4.54 3.14 6.44
C LEU A 10 3.33 3.47 7.32
N ALA A 11 3.03 2.63 8.33
CA ALA A 11 1.92 2.88 9.24
C ALA A 11 2.11 4.20 10.01
N VAL A 12 3.32 4.48 10.53
CA VAL A 12 3.59 5.75 11.22
C VAL A 12 3.52 6.94 10.27
N SER A 13 4.06 6.80 9.05
CA SER A 13 3.97 7.85 8.02
C SER A 13 2.51 8.20 7.70
N LYS A 14 1.65 7.18 7.58
CA LYS A 14 0.22 7.34 7.26
C LYS A 14 -0.57 8.02 8.38
N HIS A 15 -0.29 7.68 9.64
CA HIS A 15 -1.10 8.10 10.78
C HIS A 15 -0.51 9.30 11.55
N GLY A 16 0.76 9.64 11.33
CA GLY A 16 1.45 10.71 12.06
C GLY A 16 1.54 10.48 13.58
N ASN A 17 1.32 9.24 14.04
CA ASN A 17 1.23 8.90 15.47
C ASN A 17 1.65 7.44 15.68
N PHE A 18 2.66 7.21 16.55
CA PHE A 18 3.17 5.88 16.86
C PHE A 18 2.16 4.99 17.56
N THR A 19 1.32 5.53 18.44
CA THR A 19 0.30 4.77 19.18
C THR A 19 -0.77 4.26 18.20
N VAL A 20 -1.32 5.14 17.38
CA VAL A 20 -2.33 4.78 16.38
C VAL A 20 -1.76 3.79 15.35
N ALA A 21 -0.52 4.01 14.91
CA ALA A 21 0.14 3.08 13.99
C ALA A 21 0.32 1.68 14.61
N ALA A 22 0.69 1.60 15.89
CA ALA A 22 0.85 0.34 16.61
C ALA A 22 -0.49 -0.41 16.75
N GLU A 23 -1.56 0.28 17.12
CA GLU A 23 -2.91 -0.29 17.17
C GLU A 23 -3.34 -0.86 15.81
N LYS A 24 -3.13 -0.10 14.73
CA LYS A 24 -3.45 -0.54 13.35
C LYS A 24 -2.57 -1.69 12.86
N SER A 25 -1.39 -1.85 13.43
CA SER A 25 -0.46 -2.95 13.14
C SER A 25 -0.61 -4.13 14.10
N ASN A 26 -1.57 -4.11 15.01
CA ASN A 26 -1.83 -5.14 16.04
C ASN A 26 -0.60 -5.45 16.91
N VAL A 27 0.14 -4.41 17.30
CA VAL A 27 1.31 -4.51 18.19
C VAL A 27 1.27 -3.42 19.27
N THR A 28 2.14 -3.56 20.27
CA THR A 28 2.29 -2.51 21.28
C THR A 28 3.14 -1.34 20.75
N GLN A 29 2.85 -0.13 21.19
CA GLN A 29 3.62 1.05 20.78
C GLN A 29 5.13 0.94 21.06
N PRO A 30 5.59 0.41 22.23
CA PRO A 30 7.02 0.18 22.45
C PRO A 30 7.64 -0.77 21.43
N THR A 31 6.95 -1.85 21.06
CA THR A 31 7.42 -2.81 20.05
C THR A 31 7.61 -2.13 18.71
N LEU A 32 6.60 -1.40 18.23
CA LEU A 32 6.67 -0.69 16.96
C LEU A 32 7.78 0.37 16.97
N SER A 33 7.86 1.16 18.03
CA SER A 33 8.90 2.20 18.18
C SER A 33 10.31 1.63 18.15
N MET A 34 10.54 0.52 18.86
CA MET A 34 11.83 -0.18 18.88
C MET A 34 12.22 -0.73 17.50
N GLN A 35 11.26 -1.28 16.75
CA GLN A 35 11.52 -1.79 15.41
C GLN A 35 11.88 -0.68 14.41
N ILE A 36 11.20 0.46 14.50
CA ILE A 36 11.54 1.64 13.70
C ILE A 36 12.91 2.19 14.08
N GLN A 37 13.22 2.25 15.36
CA GLN A 37 14.55 2.69 15.83
C GLN A 37 15.65 1.79 15.26
N LYS A 38 15.50 0.46 15.31
CA LYS A 38 16.45 -0.48 14.70
C LYS A 38 16.60 -0.26 13.20
N LEU A 39 15.50 0.05 12.49
CA LEU A 39 15.56 0.38 11.07
C LEU A 39 16.35 1.67 10.83
N GLU A 40 16.09 2.74 11.61
CA GLU A 40 16.79 4.01 11.53
C GLU A 40 18.31 3.85 11.84
N GLU A 41 18.65 3.04 12.84
CA GLU A 41 20.04 2.71 13.20
C GLU A 41 20.74 1.97 12.05
N GLU A 42 20.11 0.97 11.44
CA GLU A 42 20.67 0.20 10.33
C GLU A 42 20.87 1.08 9.08
N LEU A 43 19.93 2.00 8.81
CA LEU A 43 20.02 2.94 7.69
C LEU A 43 20.96 4.13 7.97
N GLY A 44 21.38 4.32 9.22
CA GLY A 44 22.22 5.44 9.64
C GLY A 44 21.53 6.80 9.54
N SER A 45 20.19 6.83 9.51
CA SER A 45 19.42 8.07 9.31
C SER A 45 18.05 7.99 9.97
N SER A 46 17.60 9.09 10.58
CA SER A 46 16.26 9.19 11.14
C SER A 46 15.23 9.37 10.03
N ILE A 47 14.20 8.54 10.04
CA ILE A 47 13.06 8.61 9.11
C ILE A 47 12.05 9.64 9.60
N PHE A 48 11.86 9.73 10.92
CA PHE A 48 10.84 10.56 11.55
C PHE A 48 11.42 11.68 12.41
N ASN A 49 10.80 12.85 12.33
CA ASN A 49 11.00 13.92 13.30
C ASN A 49 10.06 13.72 14.48
N ARG A 50 10.60 13.16 15.58
CA ARG A 50 9.82 12.83 16.79
C ARG A 50 9.43 14.05 17.63
N ASN A 51 9.99 15.23 17.32
CA ASN A 51 9.74 16.48 18.08
C ASN A 51 8.48 17.22 17.57
N THR A 52 7.82 16.72 16.53
CA THR A 52 6.61 17.34 15.97
C THR A 52 5.35 16.53 16.32
N LYS A 53 4.23 17.23 16.44
CA LYS A 53 2.89 16.63 16.57
C LYS A 53 1.97 17.29 15.54
N PRO A 54 1.44 16.55 14.57
CA PRO A 54 1.72 15.12 14.28
C PRO A 54 3.19 14.87 13.93
N ILE A 55 3.63 13.60 14.10
CA ILE A 55 4.95 13.13 13.68
C ILE A 55 5.09 13.35 12.17
N LYS A 56 6.19 13.95 11.76
CA LYS A 56 6.49 14.23 10.35
C LYS A 56 7.71 13.43 9.89
N LEU A 57 7.78 13.21 8.59
CA LEU A 57 8.96 12.63 7.95
C LEU A 57 10.11 13.65 7.91
N THR A 58 11.33 13.16 7.94
CA THR A 58 12.51 13.95 7.54
C THR A 58 12.62 13.97 6.01
N ALA A 59 13.43 14.86 5.44
CA ALA A 59 13.63 14.93 3.99
C ALA A 59 14.16 13.62 3.40
N ILE A 60 15.02 12.90 4.14
CA ILE A 60 15.45 11.54 3.74
C ILE A 60 14.37 10.52 4.02
N GLY A 61 13.58 10.69 5.09
CA GLY A 61 12.47 9.83 5.46
C GLY A 61 11.41 9.74 4.37
N GLU A 62 11.09 10.84 3.70
CA GLU A 62 10.15 10.85 2.56
C GLU A 62 10.62 9.91 1.44
N LYS A 63 11.89 9.99 1.08
CA LYS A 63 12.49 9.12 0.06
C LYS A 63 12.50 7.66 0.50
N ILE A 64 12.82 7.39 1.77
CA ILE A 64 12.82 6.04 2.33
C ILE A 64 11.41 5.44 2.33
N ILE A 65 10.38 6.19 2.70
CA ILE A 65 8.99 5.72 2.70
C ILE A 65 8.51 5.35 1.30
N ILE A 66 8.85 6.14 0.28
CA ILE A 66 8.54 5.79 -1.12
C ILE A 66 9.19 4.45 -1.50
N GLN A 67 10.47 4.26 -1.18
CA GLN A 67 11.16 3.01 -1.48
C GLN A 67 10.65 1.84 -0.64
N ALA A 68 10.31 2.06 0.63
CA ALA A 68 9.70 1.05 1.48
C ALA A 68 8.38 0.53 0.90
N LYS A 69 7.55 1.43 0.36
CA LYS A 69 6.33 1.06 -0.35
C LYS A 69 6.63 0.18 -1.56
N ASN A 70 7.55 0.60 -2.42
CA ASN A 70 7.93 -0.18 -3.61
C ASN A 70 8.43 -1.59 -3.25
N ILE A 71 9.24 -1.72 -2.20
CA ILE A 71 9.75 -3.02 -1.73
C ILE A 71 8.59 -3.93 -1.26
N LEU A 72 7.64 -3.37 -0.51
CA LEU A 72 6.48 -4.13 -0.03
C LEU A 72 5.57 -4.56 -1.19
N ASP A 73 5.35 -3.69 -2.17
CA ASP A 73 4.58 -4.00 -3.36
C ASP A 73 5.23 -5.11 -4.18
N GLU A 74 6.57 -5.07 -4.37
CA GLU A 74 7.31 -6.15 -5.03
C GLU A 74 7.25 -7.47 -4.24
N SER A 75 7.30 -7.40 -2.90
CA SER A 75 7.12 -8.59 -2.05
C SER A 75 5.74 -9.23 -2.21
N ILE A 76 4.70 -8.43 -2.38
CA ILE A 76 3.35 -8.91 -2.68
C ILE A 76 3.30 -9.55 -4.06
N LYS A 77 3.88 -8.90 -5.08
CA LYS A 77 3.96 -9.45 -6.45
C LYS A 77 4.64 -10.81 -6.48
N MET A 78 5.69 -11.02 -5.70
CA MET A 78 6.38 -12.31 -5.59
C MET A 78 5.42 -13.43 -5.15
N LYS A 79 4.52 -13.17 -4.19
CA LYS A 79 3.49 -14.13 -3.76
C LYS A 79 2.48 -14.41 -4.88
N HIS A 80 2.12 -13.37 -5.65
CA HIS A 80 1.20 -13.51 -6.78
C HIS A 80 1.76 -14.38 -7.92
N LEU A 81 3.08 -14.36 -8.17
CA LEU A 81 3.71 -15.20 -9.19
C LEU A 81 3.43 -16.69 -8.96
N ILE A 82 3.50 -17.14 -7.71
CA ILE A 82 3.22 -18.54 -7.35
C ILE A 82 1.75 -18.91 -7.66
N ASN A 83 0.83 -18.00 -7.42
CA ASN A 83 -0.59 -18.22 -7.70
C ASN A 83 -0.88 -18.25 -9.21
N LEU A 84 -0.17 -17.42 -9.99
CA LEU A 84 -0.27 -17.40 -11.45
C LEU A 84 0.22 -18.72 -12.07
N GLU A 85 1.34 -19.27 -11.61
CA GLU A 85 1.85 -20.57 -12.09
C GLU A 85 0.89 -21.71 -11.77
N LYS A 86 0.19 -21.63 -10.63
CA LYS A 86 -0.85 -22.61 -10.25
C LYS A 86 -2.17 -22.44 -11.00
N GLY A 87 -2.28 -21.43 -11.87
CA GLY A 87 -3.53 -21.07 -12.56
C GLY A 87 -4.63 -20.56 -11.61
N ASP A 88 -4.29 -20.26 -10.38
CA ASP A 88 -5.24 -19.82 -9.34
C ASP A 88 -5.17 -18.30 -9.16
N VAL A 89 -5.74 -17.59 -10.15
CA VAL A 89 -5.90 -16.13 -10.06
C VAL A 89 -7.06 -15.83 -9.11
N ASN A 90 -6.74 -15.37 -7.92
CA ASN A 90 -7.72 -15.02 -6.89
C ASN A 90 -7.30 -13.73 -6.17
N GLY A 91 -8.22 -13.15 -5.39
CA GLY A 91 -7.99 -11.96 -4.59
C GLY A 91 -8.91 -10.80 -4.96
N GLU A 92 -8.71 -9.68 -4.28
CA GLU A 92 -9.42 -8.43 -4.54
C GLU A 92 -8.58 -7.55 -5.48
N PHE A 93 -9.23 -7.04 -6.52
CA PHE A 93 -8.64 -6.07 -7.45
C PHE A 93 -9.55 -4.86 -7.53
N THR A 94 -8.98 -3.67 -7.46
CA THR A 94 -9.72 -2.43 -7.64
C THR A 94 -9.49 -1.90 -9.05
N LEU A 95 -10.58 -1.68 -9.77
CA LEU A 95 -10.57 -1.06 -11.10
C LEU A 95 -11.14 0.35 -10.99
N GLY A 96 -10.27 1.35 -11.11
CA GLY A 96 -10.71 2.73 -11.30
C GLY A 96 -11.16 2.97 -12.75
N ILE A 97 -12.32 3.57 -12.94
CA ILE A 97 -12.86 3.87 -14.27
C ILE A 97 -13.44 5.28 -14.31
N ILE A 98 -13.18 6.00 -15.39
CA ILE A 98 -13.79 7.33 -15.60
C ILE A 98 -15.22 7.21 -16.15
N PRO A 99 -16.14 8.13 -15.79
CA PRO A 99 -17.56 8.06 -16.16
C PRO A 99 -17.83 7.91 -17.66
N THR A 100 -17.02 8.55 -18.47
CA THR A 100 -17.19 8.54 -19.95
C THR A 100 -16.95 7.18 -20.59
N VAL A 101 -16.14 6.33 -19.97
CA VAL A 101 -15.76 5.00 -20.49
C VAL A 101 -16.61 3.88 -19.85
N MET A 102 -17.12 4.12 -18.65
CA MET A 102 -17.86 3.14 -17.87
C MET A 102 -19.03 2.49 -18.63
N PRO A 103 -19.97 3.24 -19.25
CA PRO A 103 -21.15 2.64 -19.88
C PRO A 103 -20.83 1.74 -21.08
N THR A 104 -19.75 2.05 -21.79
CA THR A 104 -19.36 1.32 -23.00
C THR A 104 -18.46 0.13 -22.71
N LEU A 105 -17.45 0.30 -21.87
CA LEU A 105 -16.42 -0.74 -21.64
C LEU A 105 -16.88 -1.79 -20.62
N LEU A 106 -17.53 -1.35 -19.54
CA LEU A 106 -17.81 -2.18 -18.38
C LEU A 106 -18.67 -3.41 -18.69
N PRO A 107 -19.79 -3.31 -19.46
CA PRO A 107 -20.63 -4.47 -19.75
C PRO A 107 -19.93 -5.57 -20.54
N PHE A 108 -19.05 -5.19 -21.48
CA PHE A 108 -18.27 -6.15 -22.27
C PHE A 108 -17.16 -6.80 -21.44
N PHE A 109 -16.45 -5.97 -20.69
CA PHE A 109 -15.33 -6.43 -19.86
C PHE A 109 -15.78 -7.36 -18.75
N LEU A 110 -16.79 -6.99 -17.96
CA LEU A 110 -17.23 -7.75 -16.79
C LEU A 110 -17.66 -9.17 -17.12
N LYS A 111 -18.44 -9.34 -18.20
CA LYS A 111 -18.93 -10.67 -18.59
C LYS A 111 -17.80 -11.62 -18.93
N ILE A 112 -16.79 -11.14 -19.63
CA ILE A 112 -15.62 -11.95 -20.02
C ILE A 112 -14.73 -12.21 -18.81
N PHE A 113 -14.46 -11.16 -18.01
CA PHE A 113 -13.60 -11.21 -16.85
C PHE A 113 -14.13 -12.17 -15.77
N SER A 114 -15.39 -12.03 -15.37
CA SER A 114 -16.00 -12.88 -14.34
C SER A 114 -16.05 -14.36 -14.73
N LYS A 115 -16.24 -14.64 -16.02
CA LYS A 115 -16.20 -16.01 -16.53
C LYS A 115 -14.78 -16.59 -16.51
N LYS A 116 -13.78 -15.78 -16.83
CA LYS A 116 -12.37 -16.23 -16.91
C LYS A 116 -11.71 -16.32 -15.53
N PHE A 117 -12.12 -15.46 -14.59
CA PHE A 117 -11.53 -15.36 -13.25
C PHE A 117 -12.60 -15.40 -12.15
N PRO A 118 -13.27 -16.54 -11.93
CA PRO A 118 -14.43 -16.62 -11.03
C PRO A 118 -14.06 -16.43 -9.54
N LYS A 119 -12.78 -16.57 -9.17
CA LYS A 119 -12.29 -16.40 -7.79
C LYS A 119 -11.79 -14.99 -7.50
N VAL A 120 -11.86 -14.09 -8.48
CA VAL A 120 -11.45 -12.69 -8.32
C VAL A 120 -12.63 -11.85 -7.86
N ILE A 121 -12.43 -11.08 -6.80
CA ILE A 121 -13.36 -10.04 -6.35
C ILE A 121 -12.93 -8.73 -7.01
N LEU A 122 -13.69 -8.27 -7.99
CA LEU A 122 -13.42 -7.02 -8.67
C LEU A 122 -14.24 -5.90 -8.03
N LYS A 123 -13.54 -4.96 -7.38
CA LYS A 123 -14.13 -3.69 -6.92
C LYS A 123 -14.00 -2.66 -8.04
N ILE A 124 -15.11 -2.00 -8.34
CA ILE A 124 -15.15 -0.98 -9.39
C ILE A 124 -15.41 0.37 -8.73
N GLU A 125 -14.53 1.32 -8.95
CA GLU A 125 -14.64 2.67 -8.43
C GLU A 125 -14.74 3.66 -9.58
N GLU A 126 -15.82 4.45 -9.58
CA GLU A 126 -15.96 5.55 -10.49
C GLU A 126 -15.16 6.75 -9.98
N LEU A 127 -14.21 7.21 -10.78
CA LEU A 127 -13.29 8.27 -10.40
C LEU A 127 -13.27 9.39 -11.46
N ASN A 128 -13.29 10.63 -11.00
CA ASN A 128 -12.94 11.74 -11.90
C ASN A 128 -11.43 11.72 -12.19
N THR A 129 -11.02 12.40 -13.27
CA THR A 129 -9.63 12.37 -13.75
C THR A 129 -8.61 12.80 -12.68
N GLN A 130 -8.96 13.77 -11.85
CA GLN A 130 -8.07 14.29 -10.82
C GLN A 130 -7.88 13.28 -9.67
N SER A 131 -8.97 12.72 -9.16
CA SER A 131 -8.92 11.66 -8.15
C SER A 131 -8.22 10.40 -8.67
N PHE A 132 -8.33 10.11 -9.96
CA PHE A 132 -7.66 8.99 -10.61
C PHE A 132 -6.12 9.16 -10.57
N ILE A 133 -5.62 10.35 -10.93
CA ILE A 133 -4.19 10.67 -10.88
C ILE A 133 -3.65 10.62 -9.43
N GLU A 134 -4.39 11.18 -8.48
CA GLU A 134 -4.01 11.14 -7.06
C GLU A 134 -3.94 9.70 -6.52
N GLN A 135 -4.92 8.87 -6.82
CA GLN A 135 -4.96 7.48 -6.34
C GLN A 135 -3.86 6.61 -6.95
N ILE A 136 -3.51 6.82 -8.22
CA ILE A 136 -2.35 6.16 -8.83
C ILE A 136 -1.05 6.62 -8.16
N SER A 137 -0.90 7.93 -7.95
CA SER A 137 0.31 8.48 -7.30
C SER A 137 0.50 7.96 -5.88
N ASP A 138 -0.60 7.77 -5.15
CA ASP A 138 -0.61 7.20 -3.79
C ASP A 138 -0.54 5.66 -3.78
N GLY A 139 -0.61 5.00 -4.96
CA GLY A 139 -0.65 3.55 -5.11
C GLY A 139 -1.85 2.90 -4.41
N ARG A 140 -3.00 3.55 -4.50
CA ARG A 140 -4.29 3.01 -4.05
C ARG A 140 -5.04 2.27 -5.16
N LEU A 141 -4.63 2.52 -6.41
CA LEU A 141 -5.03 1.83 -7.64
C LEU A 141 -3.84 1.12 -8.26
#